data_517095f1ef4f8307329b3144c90a1127
#
_entry.id   517095f1ef4f8307329b3144c90a1127
#
_cell.length_a   1.000
_cell.length_b   1.000
_cell.length_c   1.000
_cell.angle_alpha   90.00
_cell.angle_beta   90.00
_cell.angle_gamma   90.00
#
_symmetry.space_group_name_H-M   'P 1'
#
loop_
_entity.id
_entity.type
_entity.pdbx_description
1 polymer ?
#
loop_
_entity_poly.entity_id
_entity_poly.type
_entity_poly.pdbx_seq_one_letter_code
_entity_poly.pdbx_strand_id
1 'polypeptide(L)'
;METKLVGQEEAIQICARALESPTHMFFYGLHGLGKTQLAMDFFDNYARKHKIPLRDPDTFLLLTADQDRGIHTVRAKLADFTRGVCKYPGVIRWVLIDDADTLPEVSQQALRRPMEQYSHLTAFVFIANSSECLIHAIQSRCQPVRFIPIPIMFHIDTLLGRLNYPIKDEGVRSWLSATSLSSVAEFIRMAEVLQWIAPTNPTVQDAKEICSTHDYDKIIPLVRSICYYHPEKLYENLGILWQNGMSFEDILHAVQQTADLYFVLSSESQERLYKFLVTGWAYHAQSRCSFLDLLCCSKDAGLFSDK
;
A
#
# COMPACT_ATOMS: atom_id res chain seq x y z
N MET A 1 -2.60 24.37 -0.16
CA MET A 1 -1.86 23.34 0.58
C MET A 1 -0.67 22.90 -0.26
N GLU A 2 0.53 23.02 0.27
CA GLU A 2 1.74 22.53 -0.40
C GLU A 2 1.85 21.03 -0.13
N THR A 3 2.02 20.22 -1.17
CA THR A 3 2.21 18.77 -1.06
C THR A 3 3.14 18.25 -2.14
N LYS A 4 3.88 17.22 -1.81
CA LYS A 4 4.68 16.44 -2.75
C LYS A 4 3.88 15.31 -3.41
N LEU A 5 2.63 15.12 -3.03
CA LEU A 5 1.80 14.06 -3.58
C LEU A 5 1.40 14.37 -5.03
N VAL A 6 1.22 13.32 -5.81
CA VAL A 6 0.88 13.40 -7.25
C VAL A 6 -0.35 12.53 -7.50
N GLY A 7 -1.27 13.02 -8.33
CA GLY A 7 -2.40 12.23 -8.82
C GLY A 7 -3.51 11.94 -7.83
N GLN A 8 -3.55 12.65 -6.68
CA GLN A 8 -4.59 12.48 -5.63
C GLN A 8 -5.30 13.82 -5.38
N GLU A 9 -5.75 14.48 -6.46
CA GLU A 9 -6.28 15.86 -6.41
C GLU A 9 -7.47 15.98 -5.47
N GLU A 10 -8.39 15.00 -5.47
CA GLU A 10 -9.57 14.99 -4.61
C GLU A 10 -9.18 14.92 -3.12
N ALA A 11 -8.27 14.03 -2.77
CA ALA A 11 -7.75 13.90 -1.41
C ALA A 11 -7.07 15.20 -0.94
N ILE A 12 -6.26 15.82 -1.82
CA ILE A 12 -5.59 17.09 -1.55
C ILE A 12 -6.61 18.22 -1.32
N GLN A 13 -7.69 18.26 -2.11
CA GLN A 13 -8.75 19.27 -1.94
C GLN A 13 -9.51 19.10 -0.62
N ILE A 14 -9.81 17.86 -0.22
CA ILE A 14 -10.46 17.57 1.07
C ILE A 14 -9.56 18.04 2.22
N CYS A 15 -8.25 17.70 2.18
CA CYS A 15 -7.29 18.16 3.17
C CYS A 15 -7.17 19.69 3.19
N ALA A 16 -7.16 20.35 2.04
CA ALA A 16 -7.13 21.82 1.97
C ALA A 16 -8.35 22.45 2.65
N ARG A 17 -9.54 21.86 2.52
CA ARG A 17 -10.75 22.31 3.25
C ARG A 17 -10.64 22.07 4.75
N ALA A 18 -10.05 20.94 5.16
CA ALA A 18 -9.84 20.61 6.57
C ALA A 18 -8.84 21.56 7.26
N LEU A 19 -7.95 22.25 6.52
CA LEU A 19 -7.13 23.32 7.06
C LEU A 19 -7.96 24.54 7.52
N GLU A 20 -9.12 24.80 6.88
CA GLU A 20 -10.02 25.89 7.23
C GLU A 20 -11.04 25.49 8.29
N SER A 21 -11.58 24.28 8.17
CA SER A 21 -12.57 23.71 9.07
C SER A 21 -12.13 22.32 9.51
N PRO A 22 -11.35 22.21 10.61
CA PRO A 22 -10.83 20.95 11.11
C PRO A 22 -11.94 19.95 11.41
N THR A 23 -11.83 18.75 10.81
CA THR A 23 -12.76 17.63 10.99
C THR A 23 -11.95 16.33 11.13
N HIS A 24 -12.55 15.30 11.73
CA HIS A 24 -11.94 13.98 11.71
C HIS A 24 -11.87 13.46 10.28
N MET A 25 -10.77 12.83 9.90
CA MET A 25 -10.56 12.30 8.55
C MET A 25 -10.20 10.82 8.59
N PHE A 26 -10.61 10.09 7.56
CA PHE A 26 -10.27 8.69 7.37
C PHE A 26 -9.69 8.46 5.97
N PHE A 27 -8.38 8.25 5.89
CA PHE A 27 -7.63 7.97 4.68
C PHE A 27 -7.60 6.48 4.42
N TYR A 28 -8.11 6.03 3.29
CA TYR A 28 -8.12 4.62 2.94
C TYR A 28 -7.81 4.40 1.45
N GLY A 29 -7.24 3.25 1.14
CA GLY A 29 -6.82 2.85 -0.21
C GLY A 29 -5.59 1.96 -0.17
N LEU A 30 -5.22 1.40 -1.30
CA LEU A 30 -4.12 0.46 -1.43
C LEU A 30 -2.82 1.00 -0.84
N HIS A 31 -1.90 0.08 -0.54
CA HIS A 31 -0.58 0.42 -0.04
C HIS A 31 0.21 1.26 -1.07
N GLY A 32 1.10 2.13 -0.59
CA GLY A 32 2.02 2.89 -1.44
C GLY A 32 1.41 4.05 -2.24
N LEU A 33 0.14 4.44 -2.00
CA LEU A 33 -0.52 5.56 -2.69
C LEU A 33 -0.24 6.94 -2.07
N GLY A 34 0.55 7.01 -1.00
CA GLY A 34 0.95 8.26 -0.37
C GLY A 34 0.03 8.76 0.75
N LYS A 35 -0.81 7.89 1.37
CA LYS A 35 -1.71 8.24 2.47
C LYS A 35 -0.99 8.94 3.62
N THR A 36 0.03 8.30 4.17
CA THR A 36 0.85 8.82 5.28
C THR A 36 1.59 10.09 4.87
N GLN A 37 2.08 10.17 3.63
CA GLN A 37 2.74 11.36 3.13
C GLN A 37 1.78 12.56 3.09
N LEU A 38 0.55 12.39 2.57
CA LEU A 38 -0.44 13.46 2.55
C LEU A 38 -0.82 13.91 3.97
N ALA A 39 -0.96 12.98 4.91
CA ALA A 39 -1.22 13.32 6.30
C ALA A 39 -0.09 14.17 6.89
N MET A 40 1.17 13.79 6.66
CA MET A 40 2.33 14.56 7.14
C MET A 40 2.40 15.95 6.48
N ASP A 41 2.20 16.04 5.16
CA ASP A 41 2.16 17.32 4.45
C ASP A 41 1.00 18.21 4.97
N PHE A 42 -0.15 17.61 5.30
CA PHE A 42 -1.28 18.33 5.91
C PHE A 42 -0.90 18.93 7.27
N PHE A 43 -0.27 18.16 8.15
CA PHE A 43 0.14 18.67 9.47
C PHE A 43 1.21 19.76 9.37
N ASP A 44 2.16 19.59 8.46
CA ASP A 44 3.20 20.61 8.22
C ASP A 44 2.58 21.92 7.70
N ASN A 45 1.58 21.85 6.80
CA ASN A 45 0.84 23.02 6.34
C ASN A 45 -0.02 23.64 7.45
N TYR A 46 -0.66 22.81 8.28
CA TYR A 46 -1.43 23.27 9.44
C TYR A 46 -0.55 24.02 10.43
N ALA A 47 0.63 23.47 10.76
CA ALA A 47 1.58 24.10 11.65
C ALA A 47 2.08 25.46 11.11
N ARG A 48 2.40 25.53 9.82
CA ARG A 48 2.80 26.81 9.15
C ARG A 48 1.67 27.83 9.20
N LYS A 49 0.43 27.45 8.92
CA LYS A 49 -0.74 28.32 8.97
C LYS A 49 -0.93 28.96 10.33
N HIS A 50 -0.75 28.18 11.40
CA HIS A 50 -0.92 28.65 12.79
C HIS A 50 0.37 29.15 13.44
N LYS A 51 1.48 29.21 12.68
CA LYS A 51 2.81 29.63 13.17
C LYS A 51 3.31 28.81 14.37
N ILE A 52 3.09 27.52 14.34
CA ILE A 52 3.48 26.55 15.36
C ILE A 52 4.72 25.80 14.85
N PRO A 53 5.63 25.35 15.75
CA PRO A 53 6.71 24.45 15.36
C PRO A 53 6.19 23.19 14.67
N LEU A 54 6.91 22.71 13.67
CA LEU A 54 6.53 21.49 12.95
C LEU A 54 6.51 20.31 13.93
N ARG A 55 5.39 19.59 13.95
CA ARG A 55 5.21 18.39 14.78
C ARG A 55 5.42 18.62 16.28
N ASP A 56 4.99 19.79 16.79
CA ASP A 56 5.02 20.08 18.22
C ASP A 56 4.20 19.04 19.00
N PRO A 57 4.77 18.39 20.04
CA PRO A 57 4.08 17.39 20.86
C PRO A 57 2.77 17.89 21.51
N ASP A 58 2.61 19.20 21.71
CA ASP A 58 1.38 19.78 22.25
C ASP A 58 0.24 19.83 21.24
N THR A 59 0.55 19.82 19.94
CA THR A 59 -0.44 19.95 18.86
C THR A 59 -0.57 18.73 17.99
N PHE A 60 0.41 17.85 18.00
CA PHE A 60 0.46 16.66 17.15
C PHE A 60 0.87 15.42 17.92
N LEU A 61 0.04 14.37 17.86
CA LEU A 61 0.31 13.06 18.42
C LEU A 61 0.26 12.00 17.30
N LEU A 62 1.36 11.31 17.08
CA LEU A 62 1.42 10.14 16.21
C LEU A 62 1.27 8.87 17.06
N LEU A 63 0.31 8.03 16.70
CA LEU A 63 0.12 6.68 17.21
C LEU A 63 0.32 5.70 16.06
N THR A 64 1.29 4.81 16.20
CA THR A 64 1.47 3.69 15.27
C THR A 64 0.89 2.45 15.92
N ALA A 65 -0.03 1.79 15.23
CA ALA A 65 -0.73 0.63 15.78
C ALA A 65 0.21 -0.53 16.16
N ASP A 66 1.39 -0.60 15.54
CA ASP A 66 2.41 -1.60 15.87
C ASP A 66 3.09 -1.36 17.21
N GLN A 67 3.42 -0.12 17.55
CA GLN A 67 4.09 0.24 18.79
C GLN A 67 3.10 0.37 19.95
N ASP A 68 1.86 0.75 19.65
CA ASP A 68 0.82 1.07 20.62
C ASP A 68 -0.31 0.01 20.66
N ARG A 69 0.00 -1.27 20.43
CA ARG A 69 -1.00 -2.37 20.40
C ARG A 69 -1.80 -2.54 21.70
N GLY A 70 -1.29 -2.03 22.82
CA GLY A 70 -1.96 -2.10 24.12
C GLY A 70 -3.09 -1.09 24.25
N ILE A 71 -4.33 -1.55 24.51
CA ILE A 71 -5.49 -0.68 24.81
C ILE A 71 -5.16 0.35 25.88
N HIS A 72 -4.42 -0.05 26.90
CA HIS A 72 -4.04 0.83 28.01
C HIS A 72 -3.09 1.93 27.57
N THR A 73 -2.13 1.64 26.68
CA THR A 73 -1.16 2.60 26.17
C THR A 73 -1.84 3.65 25.29
N VAL A 74 -2.69 3.20 24.35
CA VAL A 74 -3.48 4.11 23.50
C VAL A 74 -4.37 5.01 24.34
N ARG A 75 -5.11 4.44 25.31
CA ARG A 75 -6.00 5.21 26.19
C ARG A 75 -5.24 6.21 27.06
N ALA A 76 -4.10 5.83 27.64
CA ALA A 76 -3.31 6.71 28.48
C ALA A 76 -2.75 7.89 27.67
N LYS A 77 -2.05 7.62 26.55
CA LYS A 77 -1.49 8.66 25.69
C LYS A 77 -2.58 9.62 25.17
N LEU A 78 -3.72 9.08 24.73
CA LEU A 78 -4.84 9.89 24.28
C LEU A 78 -5.47 10.70 25.39
N ALA A 79 -5.67 10.13 26.59
CA ALA A 79 -6.26 10.84 27.71
C ALA A 79 -5.37 12.00 28.14
N ASP A 80 -4.06 11.79 28.21
CA ASP A 80 -3.11 12.84 28.56
C ASP A 80 -3.08 13.94 27.48
N PHE A 81 -3.05 13.54 26.21
CA PHE A 81 -3.06 14.46 25.09
C PHE A 81 -4.38 15.25 25.00
N THR A 82 -5.54 14.62 25.13
CA THR A 82 -6.84 15.28 24.97
C THR A 82 -7.24 16.14 26.16
N ARG A 83 -6.81 15.80 27.38
CA ARG A 83 -7.09 16.56 28.62
C ARG A 83 -6.09 17.66 28.88
N GLY A 84 -4.87 17.52 28.38
CA GLY A 84 -3.81 18.52 28.55
C GLY A 84 -4.23 19.90 27.99
N VAL A 85 -3.74 20.96 28.60
CA VAL A 85 -3.94 22.33 28.10
C VAL A 85 -2.98 22.57 26.95
N CYS A 86 -3.51 22.95 25.78
CA CYS A 86 -2.68 23.30 24.62
C CYS A 86 -2.02 24.67 24.88
N LYS A 87 -0.73 24.79 24.57
CA LYS A 87 0.02 26.06 24.66
C LYS A 87 -0.49 27.13 23.68
N TYR A 88 -1.18 26.70 22.62
CA TYR A 88 -1.63 27.58 21.54
C TYR A 88 -3.15 27.77 21.61
N PRO A 89 -3.66 28.92 22.10
CA PRO A 89 -5.08 29.14 22.20
C PRO A 89 -5.79 29.13 20.86
N GLY A 90 -6.93 28.42 20.76
CA GLY A 90 -7.74 28.32 19.54
C GLY A 90 -7.19 27.40 18.45
N VAL A 91 -6.12 26.66 18.72
CA VAL A 91 -5.56 25.68 17.80
C VAL A 91 -6.12 24.31 18.10
N ILE A 92 -6.64 23.64 17.06
CA ILE A 92 -7.06 22.24 17.15
C ILE A 92 -5.82 21.33 17.18
N ARG A 93 -5.81 20.38 18.09
CA ARG A 93 -4.77 19.36 18.18
C ARG A 93 -5.10 18.19 17.27
N TRP A 94 -4.09 17.53 16.75
CA TRP A 94 -4.26 16.45 15.80
C TRP A 94 -3.68 15.15 16.32
N VAL A 95 -4.47 14.08 16.17
CA VAL A 95 -4.03 12.71 16.45
C VAL A 95 -4.02 11.95 15.13
N LEU A 96 -2.83 11.51 14.71
CA LEU A 96 -2.66 10.61 13.58
C LEU A 96 -2.54 9.18 14.08
N ILE A 97 -3.38 8.31 13.57
CA ILE A 97 -3.33 6.86 13.79
C ILE A 97 -2.99 6.20 12.46
N ASP A 98 -1.71 5.83 12.33
CA ASP A 98 -1.22 5.14 11.14
C ASP A 98 -1.42 3.62 11.29
N ASP A 99 -1.59 2.91 10.17
CA ASP A 99 -1.89 1.48 10.11
C ASP A 99 -3.07 1.06 11.00
N ALA A 100 -4.15 1.84 10.94
CA ALA A 100 -5.37 1.59 11.72
C ALA A 100 -6.02 0.22 11.43
N ASP A 101 -5.62 -0.46 10.35
CA ASP A 101 -6.00 -1.84 10.02
C ASP A 101 -5.63 -2.83 11.15
N THR A 102 -4.55 -2.57 11.87
CA THR A 102 -4.04 -3.47 12.91
C THR A 102 -4.62 -3.20 14.30
N LEU A 103 -5.45 -2.14 14.44
CA LEU A 103 -6.08 -1.80 15.71
C LEU A 103 -7.18 -2.80 16.08
N PRO A 104 -7.09 -3.46 17.23
CA PRO A 104 -8.18 -4.30 17.73
C PRO A 104 -9.49 -3.53 17.89
N GLU A 105 -10.62 -4.17 17.63
CA GLU A 105 -11.95 -3.55 17.72
C GLU A 105 -12.19 -2.89 19.10
N VAL A 106 -11.73 -3.53 20.19
CA VAL A 106 -11.86 -2.98 21.55
C VAL A 106 -11.09 -1.67 21.70
N SER A 107 -9.94 -1.50 21.02
CA SER A 107 -9.20 -0.24 20.98
C SER A 107 -9.95 0.82 20.19
N GLN A 108 -10.53 0.42 19.05
CA GLN A 108 -11.36 1.30 18.25
C GLN A 108 -12.59 1.80 19.00
N GLN A 109 -13.29 0.92 19.75
CA GLN A 109 -14.42 1.31 20.61
C GLN A 109 -14.00 2.33 21.70
N ALA A 110 -12.76 2.24 22.18
CA ALA A 110 -12.25 3.18 23.17
C ALA A 110 -12.03 4.61 22.62
N LEU A 111 -11.77 4.74 21.31
CA LEU A 111 -11.57 6.04 20.64
C LEU A 111 -12.87 6.82 20.47
N ARG A 112 -14.00 6.14 20.43
CA ARG A 112 -15.31 6.74 20.18
C ARG A 112 -15.64 7.88 21.14
N ARG A 113 -15.48 7.67 22.45
CA ARG A 113 -15.78 8.70 23.46
C ARG A 113 -14.85 9.92 23.34
N PRO A 114 -13.53 9.80 23.25
CA PRO A 114 -12.64 10.93 22.99
C PRO A 114 -13.00 11.73 21.76
N MET A 115 -13.35 11.08 20.65
CA MET A 115 -13.75 11.76 19.42
C MET A 115 -15.02 12.62 19.60
N GLU A 116 -15.98 12.12 20.35
CA GLU A 116 -17.22 12.88 20.64
C GLU A 116 -16.98 14.02 21.63
N GLN A 117 -16.29 13.73 22.72
CA GLN A 117 -16.15 14.61 23.88
C GLN A 117 -15.20 15.78 23.60
N TYR A 118 -14.13 15.53 22.82
CA TYR A 118 -13.07 16.50 22.57
C TYR A 118 -13.04 16.99 21.11
N SER A 119 -14.09 16.80 20.34
CA SER A 119 -14.18 17.20 18.94
C SER A 119 -13.90 18.69 18.68
N HIS A 120 -14.16 19.55 19.69
CA HIS A 120 -13.87 20.98 19.63
C HIS A 120 -12.41 21.35 19.93
N LEU A 121 -11.59 20.41 20.44
CA LEU A 121 -10.19 20.60 20.80
C LEU A 121 -9.24 19.71 20.02
N THR A 122 -9.71 18.56 19.56
CA THR A 122 -8.86 17.53 18.97
C THR A 122 -9.54 16.89 17.77
N ALA A 123 -8.83 16.81 16.66
CA ALA A 123 -9.25 16.10 15.47
C ALA A 123 -8.38 14.85 15.24
N PHE A 124 -8.96 13.84 14.61
CA PHE A 124 -8.31 12.56 14.36
C PHE A 124 -8.15 12.31 12.87
N VAL A 125 -7.03 11.75 12.48
CA VAL A 125 -6.76 11.22 11.14
C VAL A 125 -6.42 9.75 11.27
N PHE A 126 -7.23 8.91 10.65
CA PHE A 126 -6.99 7.47 10.58
C PHE A 126 -6.45 7.15 9.18
N ILE A 127 -5.44 6.27 9.12
CA ILE A 127 -4.90 5.77 7.86
C ILE A 127 -5.05 4.24 7.85
N ALA A 128 -5.62 3.72 6.76
CA ALA A 128 -5.83 2.29 6.58
C ALA A 128 -5.74 1.87 5.11
N ASN A 129 -5.62 0.58 4.85
CA ASN A 129 -5.61 0.04 3.50
C ASN A 129 -7.02 -0.28 3.00
N SER A 130 -7.94 -0.65 3.90
CA SER A 130 -9.33 -0.93 3.58
C SER A 130 -10.29 0.00 4.31
N SER A 131 -11.44 0.28 3.67
CA SER A 131 -12.53 1.02 4.32
C SER A 131 -13.21 0.20 5.43
N GLU A 132 -13.10 -1.12 5.40
CA GLU A 132 -13.81 -2.02 6.31
C GLU A 132 -13.07 -2.27 7.63
N CYS A 133 -11.81 -1.86 7.74
CA CYS A 133 -10.99 -2.10 8.92
C CYS A 133 -11.44 -1.32 10.17
N LEU A 134 -12.11 -0.18 9.98
CA LEU A 134 -12.64 0.62 11.07
C LEU A 134 -14.12 0.28 11.35
N ILE A 135 -14.48 0.26 12.63
CA ILE A 135 -15.87 0.11 13.05
C ILE A 135 -16.73 1.26 12.51
N HIS A 136 -17.97 0.95 12.17
CA HIS A 136 -18.92 1.94 11.62
C HIS A 136 -19.09 3.19 12.52
N ALA A 137 -18.97 3.00 13.83
CA ALA A 137 -19.04 4.09 14.80
C ALA A 137 -17.93 5.16 14.64
N ILE A 138 -16.74 4.79 14.18
CA ILE A 138 -15.64 5.71 13.84
C ILE A 138 -15.86 6.28 12.45
N GLN A 139 -16.16 5.42 11.47
CA GLN A 139 -16.35 5.83 10.07
C GLN A 139 -17.40 6.93 9.94
N SER A 140 -18.54 6.79 10.63
CA SER A 140 -19.65 7.78 10.59
C SER A 140 -19.30 9.17 11.15
N ARG A 141 -18.17 9.29 11.86
CA ARG A 141 -17.67 10.55 12.43
C ARG A 141 -16.51 11.15 11.65
N CYS A 142 -15.99 10.42 10.69
CA CYS A 142 -14.84 10.85 9.90
C CYS A 142 -15.29 11.24 8.48
N GLN A 143 -14.65 12.26 7.93
CA GLN A 143 -14.70 12.55 6.50
C GLN A 143 -13.89 11.48 5.77
N PRO A 144 -14.50 10.64 4.93
CA PRO A 144 -13.75 9.65 4.16
C PRO A 144 -12.92 10.32 3.07
N VAL A 145 -11.67 9.90 2.94
CA VAL A 145 -10.73 10.36 1.92
C VAL A 145 -10.17 9.12 1.23
N ARG A 146 -10.68 8.84 0.04
CA ARG A 146 -10.26 7.68 -0.74
C ARG A 146 -9.02 7.99 -1.55
N PHE A 147 -8.04 7.09 -1.49
CA PHE A 147 -6.87 7.10 -2.37
C PHE A 147 -7.07 6.07 -3.48
N ILE A 148 -6.87 6.51 -4.71
CA ILE A 148 -7.03 5.66 -5.90
C ILE A 148 -5.68 5.33 -6.52
N PRO A 149 -5.52 4.15 -7.11
CA PRO A 149 -4.36 3.85 -7.94
C PRO A 149 -4.24 4.86 -9.07
N ILE A 150 -3.04 5.37 -9.31
CA ILE A 150 -2.79 6.35 -10.37
C ILE A 150 -1.94 5.74 -11.48
N PRO A 151 -2.18 6.08 -12.74
CA PRO A 151 -1.32 5.65 -13.83
C PRO A 151 0.00 6.46 -13.78
N ILE A 152 1.06 5.83 -13.25
CA ILE A 152 2.36 6.45 -12.98
C ILE A 152 2.98 7.05 -14.24
N MET A 153 2.72 6.48 -15.40
CA MET A 153 3.25 6.96 -16.67
C MET A 153 2.96 8.45 -16.92
N PHE A 154 1.79 8.95 -16.50
CA PHE A 154 1.45 10.38 -16.66
C PHE A 154 2.20 11.30 -15.70
N HIS A 155 2.79 10.76 -14.65
CA HIS A 155 3.45 11.51 -13.59
C HIS A 155 4.95 11.22 -13.47
N ILE A 156 5.49 10.39 -14.36
CA ILE A 156 6.85 9.86 -14.28
C ILE A 156 7.91 10.98 -14.28
N ASP A 157 7.74 12.00 -15.11
CA ASP A 157 8.68 13.13 -15.17
C ASP A 157 8.71 13.92 -13.85
N THR A 158 7.55 14.10 -13.24
CA THR A 158 7.45 14.78 -11.94
C THR A 158 8.10 13.96 -10.83
N LEU A 159 7.92 12.65 -10.84
CA LEU A 159 8.50 11.74 -9.84
C LEU A 159 10.02 11.64 -10.00
N LEU A 160 10.51 11.41 -11.22
CA LEU A 160 11.94 11.35 -11.51
C LEU A 160 12.64 12.69 -11.29
N GLY A 161 11.97 13.80 -11.61
CA GLY A 161 12.48 15.15 -11.34
C GLY A 161 12.73 15.42 -9.86
N ARG A 162 11.90 14.87 -8.97
CA ARG A 162 12.08 14.96 -7.50
C ARG A 162 13.29 14.18 -7.00
N LEU A 163 13.61 13.08 -7.65
CA LEU A 163 14.77 12.24 -7.35
C LEU A 163 16.06 12.81 -7.97
N ASN A 164 15.97 13.87 -8.79
CA ASN A 164 17.07 14.37 -9.63
C ASN A 164 17.72 13.27 -10.48
N TYR A 165 16.89 12.33 -10.97
CA TYR A 165 17.33 11.19 -11.76
C TYR A 165 16.60 11.13 -13.11
N PRO A 166 17.09 11.86 -14.13
CA PRO A 166 16.45 11.92 -15.43
C PRO A 166 16.74 10.63 -16.24
N ILE A 167 15.83 9.68 -16.20
CA ILE A 167 15.88 8.50 -17.05
C ILE A 167 15.37 8.89 -18.46
N LYS A 168 16.23 8.77 -19.49
CA LYS A 168 15.91 9.13 -20.86
C LYS A 168 15.32 7.95 -21.66
N ASP A 169 15.70 6.73 -21.30
CA ASP A 169 15.25 5.52 -22.00
C ASP A 169 13.77 5.28 -21.72
N GLU A 170 12.95 5.33 -22.78
CA GLU A 170 11.50 5.11 -22.74
C GLU A 170 11.17 3.67 -22.32
N GLY A 171 12.02 2.70 -22.70
CA GLY A 171 11.86 1.30 -22.31
C GLY A 171 11.97 1.11 -20.79
N VAL A 172 12.96 1.76 -20.16
CA VAL A 172 13.15 1.74 -18.70
C VAL A 172 11.96 2.42 -17.99
N ARG A 173 11.52 3.56 -18.48
CA ARG A 173 10.38 4.32 -17.95
C ARG A 173 9.09 3.50 -17.99
N SER A 174 8.81 2.91 -19.15
CA SER A 174 7.65 2.05 -19.36
C SER A 174 7.69 0.82 -18.44
N TRP A 175 8.85 0.18 -18.34
CA TRP A 175 9.05 -0.99 -17.47
C TRP A 175 8.85 -0.65 -15.99
N LEU A 176 9.47 0.42 -15.47
CA LEU A 176 9.29 0.86 -14.08
C LEU A 176 7.82 1.20 -13.78
N SER A 177 7.15 1.91 -14.69
CA SER A 177 5.74 2.26 -14.53
C SER A 177 4.83 1.04 -14.49
N ALA A 178 5.09 0.05 -15.34
CA ALA A 178 4.31 -1.19 -15.39
C ALA A 178 4.54 -2.05 -14.13
N THR A 179 5.81 -2.21 -13.72
CA THR A 179 6.17 -3.07 -12.59
C THR A 179 5.73 -2.51 -11.24
N SER A 180 5.65 -1.18 -11.11
CA SER A 180 5.19 -0.52 -9.87
C SER A 180 3.70 -0.69 -9.57
N LEU A 181 2.90 -1.27 -10.47
CA LEU A 181 1.45 -1.56 -10.29
C LEU A 181 0.66 -0.37 -9.72
N SER A 182 0.91 0.83 -10.23
CA SER A 182 0.30 2.08 -9.76
C SER A 182 0.63 2.49 -8.32
N SER A 183 1.58 1.82 -7.67
CA SER A 183 2.11 2.21 -6.36
C SER A 183 3.25 3.22 -6.52
N VAL A 184 3.00 4.46 -6.12
CA VAL A 184 4.00 5.54 -6.19
C VAL A 184 5.22 5.23 -5.31
N ALA A 185 4.99 4.65 -4.14
CA ALA A 185 6.08 4.29 -3.22
C ALA A 185 7.01 3.23 -3.84
N GLU A 186 6.44 2.23 -4.49
CA GLU A 186 7.21 1.18 -5.17
C GLU A 186 8.00 1.74 -6.37
N PHE A 187 7.38 2.61 -7.16
CA PHE A 187 8.06 3.30 -8.24
C PHE A 187 9.27 4.11 -7.72
N ILE A 188 9.10 4.90 -6.66
CA ILE A 188 10.17 5.69 -6.08
C ILE A 188 11.28 4.77 -5.57
N ARG A 189 10.94 3.70 -4.83
CA ARG A 189 11.90 2.72 -4.33
C ARG A 189 12.75 2.11 -5.45
N MET A 190 12.11 1.67 -6.52
CA MET A 190 12.81 1.10 -7.68
C MET A 190 13.71 2.13 -8.36
N ALA A 191 13.22 3.36 -8.54
CA ALA A 191 13.99 4.43 -9.16
C ALA A 191 15.21 4.83 -8.31
N GLU A 192 15.08 4.89 -6.98
CA GLU A 192 16.19 5.16 -6.06
C GLU A 192 17.25 4.05 -6.11
N VAL A 193 16.84 2.78 -6.06
CA VAL A 193 17.78 1.66 -6.16
C VAL A 193 18.53 1.68 -7.50
N LEU A 194 17.79 1.94 -8.59
CA LEU A 194 18.38 2.04 -9.92
C LEU A 194 19.36 3.23 -10.01
N GLN A 195 19.05 4.36 -9.39
CA GLN A 195 19.94 5.53 -9.32
C GLN A 195 21.25 5.22 -8.61
N TRP A 196 21.23 4.41 -7.56
CA TRP A 196 22.44 4.07 -6.81
C TRP A 196 23.37 3.13 -7.59
N ILE A 197 22.83 2.20 -8.36
CA ILE A 197 23.62 1.17 -9.07
C ILE A 197 23.95 1.61 -10.50
N ALA A 198 23.01 2.23 -11.20
CA ALA A 198 23.16 2.70 -12.57
C ALA A 198 22.86 4.22 -12.67
N PRO A 199 23.71 5.11 -12.15
CA PRO A 199 23.43 6.56 -12.06
C PRO A 199 23.32 7.24 -13.41
N THR A 200 23.90 6.66 -14.47
CA THR A 200 23.88 7.24 -15.82
C THR A 200 23.37 6.22 -16.83
N ASN A 201 22.33 6.60 -17.58
CA ASN A 201 21.77 5.84 -18.69
C ASN A 201 21.47 4.34 -18.37
N PRO A 202 20.57 4.05 -17.39
CA PRO A 202 20.20 2.67 -17.10
C PRO A 202 19.55 2.01 -18.33
N THR A 203 19.80 0.73 -18.52
CA THR A 203 19.14 -0.08 -19.55
C THR A 203 17.96 -0.84 -18.94
N VAL A 204 17.06 -1.36 -19.79
CA VAL A 204 15.95 -2.21 -19.33
C VAL A 204 16.48 -3.48 -18.66
N GLN A 205 17.63 -3.99 -19.10
CA GLN A 205 18.27 -5.15 -18.49
C GLN A 205 18.74 -4.84 -17.06
N ASP A 206 19.40 -3.69 -16.86
CA ASP A 206 19.82 -3.24 -15.51
C ASP A 206 18.60 -3.10 -14.59
N ALA A 207 17.50 -2.49 -15.10
CA ALA A 207 16.28 -2.32 -14.32
C ALA A 207 15.67 -3.67 -13.91
N LYS A 208 15.67 -4.66 -14.79
CA LYS A 208 15.19 -6.02 -14.48
C LYS A 208 16.05 -6.72 -13.47
N GLU A 209 17.37 -6.67 -13.60
CA GLU A 209 18.30 -7.35 -12.69
C GLU A 209 18.33 -6.72 -11.29
N ILE A 210 18.19 -5.40 -11.22
CA ILE A 210 18.36 -4.63 -9.98
C ILE A 210 17.04 -4.50 -9.22
N CYS A 211 15.95 -4.18 -9.93
CA CYS A 211 14.70 -3.79 -9.31
C CYS A 211 13.65 -4.91 -9.24
N SER A 212 13.83 -6.02 -9.98
CA SER A 212 12.87 -7.11 -9.89
C SER A 212 13.01 -7.84 -8.56
N THR A 213 11.94 -7.87 -7.80
CA THR A 213 11.82 -8.74 -6.62
C THR A 213 11.65 -10.20 -7.02
N HIS A 214 11.24 -10.43 -8.27
CA HIS A 214 11.01 -11.75 -8.84
C HIS A 214 11.72 -11.87 -10.19
N ASP A 215 12.28 -13.04 -10.44
CA ASP A 215 12.88 -13.38 -11.73
C ASP A 215 11.76 -13.70 -12.75
N TYR A 216 11.22 -12.64 -13.38
CA TYR A 216 10.11 -12.75 -14.33
C TYR A 216 10.39 -13.73 -15.46
N ASP A 217 11.64 -13.88 -15.88
CA ASP A 217 12.01 -14.80 -16.94
C ASP A 217 11.75 -16.27 -16.54
N LYS A 218 11.77 -16.57 -15.23
CA LYS A 218 11.41 -17.89 -14.70
C LYS A 218 9.91 -18.02 -14.42
N ILE A 219 9.21 -16.93 -14.13
CA ILE A 219 7.78 -16.94 -13.80
C ILE A 219 6.91 -16.94 -15.05
N ILE A 220 7.33 -16.25 -16.12
CA ILE A 220 6.60 -16.23 -17.42
C ILE A 220 6.30 -17.64 -17.94
N PRO A 221 7.25 -18.60 -17.94
CA PRO A 221 6.95 -19.98 -18.35
C PRO A 221 5.88 -20.64 -17.49
N LEU A 222 5.88 -20.37 -16.16
CA LEU A 222 4.84 -20.87 -15.25
C LEU A 222 3.47 -20.31 -15.62
N VAL A 223 3.33 -18.99 -15.76
CA VAL A 223 2.07 -18.35 -16.14
C VAL A 223 1.56 -18.90 -17.47
N ARG A 224 2.46 -19.07 -18.47
CA ARG A 224 2.10 -19.69 -19.74
C ARG A 224 1.59 -21.11 -19.58
N SER A 225 2.23 -21.92 -18.73
CA SER A 225 1.80 -23.31 -18.52
C SER A 225 0.42 -23.40 -17.86
N ILE A 226 0.06 -22.44 -16.99
CA ILE A 226 -1.29 -22.31 -16.41
C ILE A 226 -2.30 -21.89 -17.50
N CYS A 227 -2.00 -20.82 -18.23
CA CYS A 227 -2.92 -20.24 -19.22
C CYS A 227 -3.22 -21.17 -20.39
N TYR A 228 -2.20 -21.89 -20.89
CA TYR A 228 -2.31 -22.74 -22.08
C TYR A 228 -2.43 -24.23 -21.77
N TYR A 229 -2.65 -24.59 -20.50
CA TYR A 229 -2.89 -25.96 -20.07
C TYR A 229 -1.77 -26.94 -20.46
N HIS A 230 -0.55 -26.70 -19.95
CA HIS A 230 0.59 -27.59 -20.11
C HIS A 230 1.01 -28.22 -18.77
N PRO A 231 0.36 -29.32 -18.31
CA PRO A 231 0.57 -29.86 -16.96
C PRO A 231 2.00 -30.34 -16.68
N GLU A 232 2.67 -30.93 -17.67
CA GLU A 232 4.07 -31.38 -17.52
C GLU A 232 5.02 -30.20 -17.27
N LYS A 233 4.89 -29.14 -18.08
CA LYS A 233 5.68 -27.91 -17.92
C LYS A 233 5.32 -27.14 -16.65
N LEU A 234 4.07 -27.22 -16.21
CA LEU A 234 3.63 -26.62 -14.95
C LEU A 234 4.40 -27.21 -13.78
N TYR A 235 4.52 -28.54 -13.70
CA TYR A 235 5.27 -29.21 -12.65
C TYR A 235 6.76 -28.84 -12.66
N GLU A 236 7.39 -28.84 -13.82
CA GLU A 236 8.80 -28.46 -13.98
C GLU A 236 9.04 -27.01 -13.55
N ASN A 237 8.21 -26.08 -14.02
CA ASN A 237 8.33 -24.65 -13.69
C ASN A 237 8.12 -24.38 -12.20
N LEU A 238 7.14 -25.02 -11.55
CA LEU A 238 6.92 -24.91 -10.11
C LEU A 238 8.13 -25.46 -9.34
N GLY A 239 8.68 -26.59 -9.77
CA GLY A 239 9.87 -27.19 -9.18
C GLY A 239 11.10 -26.28 -9.25
N ILE A 240 11.32 -25.63 -10.40
CA ILE A 240 12.42 -24.67 -10.59
C ILE A 240 12.28 -23.48 -9.64
N LEU A 241 11.10 -22.89 -9.54
CA LEU A 241 10.86 -21.73 -8.66
C LEU A 241 11.05 -22.10 -7.18
N TRP A 242 10.54 -23.26 -6.77
CA TRP A 242 10.69 -23.76 -5.42
C TRP A 242 12.16 -24.04 -5.07
N GLN A 243 12.92 -24.66 -5.97
CA GLN A 243 14.37 -24.90 -5.78
C GLN A 243 15.19 -23.61 -5.71
N ASN A 244 14.73 -22.54 -6.36
CA ASN A 244 15.31 -21.21 -6.25
C ASN A 244 14.97 -20.48 -4.92
N GLY A 245 14.25 -21.14 -4.00
CA GLY A 245 13.94 -20.62 -2.68
C GLY A 245 12.71 -19.71 -2.61
N MET A 246 11.89 -19.66 -3.66
CA MET A 246 10.63 -18.90 -3.60
C MET A 246 9.63 -19.61 -2.68
N SER A 247 9.01 -18.85 -1.77
CA SER A 247 7.96 -19.37 -0.91
C SER A 247 6.66 -19.60 -1.69
N PHE A 248 5.72 -20.32 -1.07
CA PHE A 248 4.38 -20.53 -1.63
C PHE A 248 3.67 -19.21 -1.95
N GLU A 249 3.75 -18.26 -1.02
CA GLU A 249 3.16 -16.92 -1.15
C GLU A 249 3.84 -16.10 -2.25
N ASP A 250 5.18 -16.13 -2.30
CA ASP A 250 5.94 -15.41 -3.34
C ASP A 250 5.57 -15.90 -4.75
N ILE A 251 5.38 -17.21 -4.92
CA ILE A 251 4.97 -17.78 -6.21
C ILE A 251 3.58 -17.29 -6.61
N LEU A 252 2.60 -17.27 -5.70
CA LEU A 252 1.25 -16.77 -6.00
C LEU A 252 1.28 -15.28 -6.37
N HIS A 253 1.97 -14.46 -5.59
CA HIS A 253 2.13 -13.03 -5.88
C HIS A 253 2.82 -12.81 -7.22
N ALA A 254 3.90 -13.51 -7.47
CA ALA A 254 4.65 -13.39 -8.72
C ALA A 254 3.82 -13.82 -9.95
N VAL A 255 3.03 -14.88 -9.84
CA VAL A 255 2.11 -15.32 -10.90
C VAL A 255 1.06 -14.26 -11.18
N GLN A 256 0.44 -13.69 -10.14
CA GLN A 256 -0.56 -12.63 -10.28
C GLN A 256 0.04 -11.40 -10.96
N GLN A 257 1.16 -10.87 -10.43
CA GLN A 257 1.82 -9.70 -10.98
C GLN A 257 2.26 -9.90 -12.44
N THR A 258 2.83 -11.07 -12.75
CA THR A 258 3.31 -11.36 -14.10
C THR A 258 2.14 -11.46 -15.09
N ALA A 259 1.01 -12.03 -14.67
CA ALA A 259 -0.17 -12.11 -15.51
C ALA A 259 -0.74 -10.73 -15.85
N ASP A 260 -0.83 -9.85 -14.86
CA ASP A 260 -1.33 -8.48 -15.04
C ASP A 260 -0.43 -7.63 -15.94
N LEU A 261 0.90 -7.85 -15.90
CA LEU A 261 1.89 -7.06 -16.62
C LEU A 261 2.14 -7.52 -18.07
N TYR A 262 2.14 -8.83 -18.30
CA TYR A 262 2.69 -9.39 -19.54
C TYR A 262 1.67 -10.10 -20.42
N PHE A 263 0.45 -10.31 -19.95
CA PHE A 263 -0.51 -11.11 -20.68
C PHE A 263 -1.84 -10.40 -20.93
N VAL A 264 -2.19 -10.28 -22.22
CA VAL A 264 -3.57 -10.04 -22.63
C VAL A 264 -4.23 -11.42 -22.75
N LEU A 265 -4.95 -11.81 -21.70
CA LEU A 265 -5.50 -13.16 -21.58
C LEU A 265 -6.88 -13.28 -22.23
N SER A 266 -7.13 -14.41 -22.89
CA SER A 266 -8.50 -14.81 -23.27
C SER A 266 -9.32 -15.14 -22.01
N SER A 267 -10.65 -15.04 -22.11
CA SER A 267 -11.56 -15.33 -20.97
C SER A 267 -11.30 -16.70 -20.34
N GLU A 268 -11.00 -17.72 -21.15
CA GLU A 268 -10.70 -19.07 -20.68
C GLU A 268 -9.36 -19.17 -19.93
N SER A 269 -8.31 -18.47 -20.41
CA SER A 269 -7.02 -18.40 -19.74
C SER A 269 -7.11 -17.61 -18.43
N GLN A 270 -7.92 -16.57 -18.39
CA GLN A 270 -8.21 -15.81 -17.16
C GLN A 270 -8.91 -16.71 -16.13
N GLU A 271 -9.91 -17.48 -16.52
CA GLU A 271 -10.61 -18.39 -15.62
C GLU A 271 -9.66 -19.42 -14.99
N ARG A 272 -8.76 -20.02 -15.77
CA ARG A 272 -7.77 -20.97 -15.26
C ARG A 272 -6.82 -20.32 -14.27
N LEU A 273 -6.33 -19.14 -14.61
CA LEU A 273 -5.42 -18.38 -13.75
C LEU A 273 -6.10 -18.01 -12.43
N TYR A 274 -7.33 -17.47 -12.47
CA TYR A 274 -8.07 -17.13 -11.27
C TYR A 274 -8.39 -18.35 -10.41
N LYS A 275 -8.75 -19.49 -11.02
CA LYS A 275 -8.92 -20.73 -10.27
C LYS A 275 -7.66 -21.13 -9.53
N PHE A 276 -6.51 -21.08 -10.19
CA PHE A 276 -5.22 -21.37 -9.55
C PHE A 276 -4.93 -20.41 -8.38
N LEU A 277 -5.06 -19.10 -8.59
CA LEU A 277 -4.81 -18.09 -7.56
C LEU A 277 -5.78 -18.21 -6.37
N VAL A 278 -7.09 -18.33 -6.63
CA VAL A 278 -8.10 -18.47 -5.57
C VAL A 278 -7.87 -19.73 -4.74
N THR A 279 -7.60 -20.87 -5.41
CA THR A 279 -7.30 -22.11 -4.72
C THR A 279 -6.01 -22.00 -3.90
N GLY A 280 -4.97 -21.38 -4.46
CA GLY A 280 -3.70 -21.13 -3.77
C GLY A 280 -3.88 -20.28 -2.53
N TRP A 281 -4.55 -19.16 -2.62
CA TRP A 281 -4.83 -18.31 -1.46
C TRP A 281 -5.70 -18.99 -0.41
N ALA A 282 -6.64 -19.85 -0.82
CA ALA A 282 -7.43 -20.66 0.12
C ALA A 282 -6.55 -21.68 0.88
N TYR A 283 -5.57 -22.29 0.21
CA TYR A 283 -4.59 -23.17 0.85
C TYR A 283 -3.69 -22.40 1.82
N HIS A 284 -3.17 -21.23 1.40
CA HIS A 284 -2.36 -20.36 2.24
C HIS A 284 -3.12 -19.96 3.53
N ALA A 285 -4.38 -19.59 3.41
CA ALA A 285 -5.23 -19.22 4.55
C ALA A 285 -5.43 -20.40 5.55
N GLN A 286 -5.28 -21.65 5.09
CA GLN A 286 -5.31 -22.85 5.92
C GLN A 286 -3.92 -23.27 6.45
N SER A 287 -2.90 -22.41 6.28
CA SER A 287 -1.49 -22.68 6.60
C SER A 287 -0.89 -23.88 5.85
N ARG A 288 -1.42 -24.20 4.68
CA ARG A 288 -0.95 -25.23 3.75
C ARG A 288 -0.03 -24.57 2.73
N CYS A 289 1.27 -24.57 3.00
CA CYS A 289 2.27 -23.80 2.25
C CYS A 289 3.48 -24.66 1.82
N SER A 290 3.33 -25.99 1.75
CA SER A 290 4.40 -26.85 1.26
C SER A 290 4.39 -26.95 -0.27
N PHE A 291 5.49 -27.47 -0.85
CA PHE A 291 5.54 -27.76 -2.28
C PHE A 291 4.45 -28.74 -2.72
N LEU A 292 4.14 -29.74 -1.88
CA LEU A 292 3.05 -30.67 -2.14
C LEU A 292 1.68 -29.98 -2.16
N ASP A 293 1.47 -28.98 -1.28
CA ASP A 293 0.24 -28.20 -1.28
C ASP A 293 0.11 -27.37 -2.56
N LEU A 294 1.20 -26.84 -3.10
CA LEU A 294 1.22 -26.12 -4.37
C LEU A 294 0.83 -27.02 -5.55
N LEU A 295 1.28 -28.28 -5.54
CA LEU A 295 0.88 -29.26 -6.54
C LEU A 295 -0.58 -29.69 -6.37
N CYS A 296 -1.06 -29.89 -5.14
CA CYS A 296 -2.47 -30.16 -4.85
C CYS A 296 -3.35 -28.99 -5.30
N CYS A 297 -2.94 -27.75 -5.02
CA CYS A 297 -3.62 -26.54 -5.49
C CYS A 297 -3.76 -26.55 -7.02
N SER A 298 -2.69 -26.90 -7.74
CA SER A 298 -2.71 -26.98 -9.20
C SER A 298 -3.66 -28.07 -9.72
N LYS A 299 -3.77 -29.17 -9.02
CA LYS A 299 -4.72 -30.26 -9.32
C LYS A 299 -6.16 -29.82 -9.06
N ASP A 300 -6.43 -29.24 -7.89
CA ASP A 300 -7.77 -28.79 -7.49
C ASP A 300 -8.27 -27.64 -8.36
N ALA A 301 -7.35 -26.83 -8.89
CA ALA A 301 -7.66 -25.81 -9.90
C ALA A 301 -7.97 -26.41 -11.29
N GLY A 302 -7.90 -27.74 -11.44
CA GLY A 302 -8.19 -28.43 -12.70
C GLY A 302 -7.10 -28.30 -13.75
N LEU A 303 -5.85 -28.04 -13.34
CA LEU A 303 -4.70 -27.89 -14.25
C LEU A 303 -3.99 -29.22 -14.55
N PHE A 304 -4.38 -30.31 -13.89
CA PHE A 304 -3.98 -31.68 -14.20
C PHE A 304 -5.21 -32.50 -14.61
N SER A 305 -5.16 -33.17 -15.74
CA SER A 305 -6.17 -34.15 -16.10
C SER A 305 -5.99 -35.40 -15.23
N ASP A 306 -7.07 -35.87 -14.59
CA ASP A 306 -7.11 -37.23 -14.07
C ASP A 306 -7.03 -38.22 -15.24
N LYS A 307 -5.84 -38.62 -15.65
CA LYS A 307 -5.61 -39.79 -16.48
C LYS A 307 -4.79 -40.79 -15.71
#